data_a8d2c2ecf3fc3a03c8e31a081f5a7919
#
_entry.id   a8d2c2ecf3fc3a03c8e31a081f5a7919
#
_cell.length_a   1.000
_cell.length_b   1.000
_cell.length_c   1.000
_cell.angle_alpha   90.00
_cell.angle_beta   90.00
_cell.angle_gamma   90.00
#
_symmetry.space_group_name_H-M   'P 1'
#
loop_
_entity.id
_entity.type
_entity.pdbx_description
1 polymer ?
#
loop_
_entity_poly.entity_id
_entity_poly.type
_entity_poly.pdbx_seq_one_letter_code
_entity_poly.pdbx_strand_id
1 'polypeptide(L)'
;MHDPSGCNSTYNTHDEIRWYDQDSLIFISGLTEIDAVMGNDEKFLSDIKEAAREFHPKFIALAGSPIPFMNGTDFPALAKVLEIETGIPSFAVPTNGMHDYVYGAGIAFEEIAKRFVTEKEARGNYAKRTVNLLGATPLDFGPFPRVEELKNNLEKCGWEILSTWAMGDSLEDLVKSGNAEINLVVSAVGLRAAKALKEKFGTPYVIGTPYKEYAERISEALEKKIPMPALEDRKEWEKNTAIEDWKSQIVTLIGEPVTTTSLAALIEKEYHYKTKVLCPLEETDGLIGSQDLKVCGEEEMEEALKDAQIVVADPLYRPICPAECEFYERAHIAFSGRMFLKNK
;
A
#
# COMPACT_ATOMS: atom_id res chain seq x y z
N MET A 1 -1.73 15.00 13.09
CA MET A 1 -1.06 15.56 11.92
C MET A 1 -0.76 17.02 12.13
N HIS A 2 0.51 17.44 12.00
CA HIS A 2 0.88 18.84 12.14
C HIS A 2 0.77 19.55 10.81
N ASP A 3 -0.21 20.44 10.69
CA ASP A 3 -0.59 21.06 9.42
C ASP A 3 -1.51 22.28 9.59
N PRO A 4 -1.46 23.25 8.68
CA PRO A 4 -2.52 24.23 8.51
C PRO A 4 -3.79 23.55 8.00
N SER A 5 -4.93 23.79 8.65
CA SER A 5 -6.19 23.11 8.32
C SER A 5 -6.64 23.19 6.85
N GLY A 6 -6.15 24.19 6.10
CA GLY A 6 -6.47 24.36 4.69
C GLY A 6 -5.89 23.28 3.77
N CYS A 7 -4.69 22.78 4.03
CA CYS A 7 -4.04 21.75 3.22
C CYS A 7 -4.70 20.37 3.40
N ASN A 8 -5.41 20.17 4.50
CA ASN A 8 -6.08 18.92 4.84
C ASN A 8 -7.60 19.05 4.90
N SER A 9 -8.19 19.94 4.13
CA SER A 9 -9.64 20.14 4.09
C SER A 9 -10.42 18.85 3.78
N THR A 10 -9.85 17.99 2.93
CA THR A 10 -10.44 16.69 2.58
C THR A 10 -10.57 15.78 3.81
N TYR A 11 -9.58 15.75 4.69
CA TYR A 11 -9.66 14.99 5.93
C TYR A 11 -10.68 15.58 6.91
N ASN A 12 -10.79 16.89 6.93
CA ASN A 12 -11.75 17.60 7.80
C ASN A 12 -13.19 17.47 7.31
N THR A 13 -13.41 17.31 6.01
CA THR A 13 -14.76 17.26 5.40
C THR A 13 -15.32 15.86 5.30
N HIS A 14 -14.60 14.83 5.77
CA HIS A 14 -15.01 13.42 5.72
C HIS A 14 -15.20 12.87 4.30
N ASP A 15 -14.56 13.46 3.30
CA ASP A 15 -14.60 12.95 1.94
C ASP A 15 -13.71 11.71 1.73
N GLU A 16 -12.87 11.39 2.69
CA GLU A 16 -12.02 10.22 2.65
C GLU A 16 -12.80 8.93 2.94
N ILE A 17 -12.96 8.09 1.93
CA ILE A 17 -13.70 6.83 2.01
C ILE A 17 -13.15 5.86 3.08
N ARG A 18 -11.86 5.92 3.37
CA ARG A 18 -11.19 5.07 4.36
C ARG A 18 -11.65 5.28 5.81
N TRP A 19 -12.40 6.34 6.09
CA TRP A 19 -12.96 6.64 7.41
C TRP A 19 -14.36 6.07 7.60
N TYR A 20 -15.05 5.70 6.51
CA TYR A 20 -16.45 5.29 6.57
C TYR A 20 -16.68 3.90 7.12
N ASP A 21 -15.73 2.99 6.91
CA ASP A 21 -15.85 1.60 7.29
C ASP A 21 -15.13 1.27 8.61
N GLN A 22 -14.34 2.21 9.15
CA GLN A 22 -13.59 2.03 10.39
C GLN A 22 -13.46 3.36 11.15
N ASP A 23 -13.62 3.29 12.46
CA ASP A 23 -13.31 4.41 13.33
C ASP A 23 -11.81 4.71 13.31
N SER A 24 -11.45 5.96 13.05
CA SER A 24 -10.06 6.40 13.12
C SER A 24 -9.96 7.73 13.87
N LEU A 25 -8.90 7.87 14.66
CA LEU A 25 -8.60 9.09 15.39
C LEU A 25 -7.53 9.87 14.65
N ILE A 26 -7.94 10.89 13.89
CA ILE A 26 -7.04 11.81 13.20
C ILE A 26 -7.32 13.22 13.68
N PHE A 27 -6.27 13.87 14.21
CA PHE A 27 -6.31 15.25 14.65
C PHE A 27 -5.37 16.09 13.80
N ILE A 28 -5.80 17.29 13.45
CA ILE A 28 -5.02 18.28 12.70
C ILE A 28 -4.77 19.46 13.63
N SER A 29 -3.50 19.86 13.76
CA SER A 29 -3.08 20.89 14.72
C SER A 29 -3.60 22.29 14.44
N GLY A 30 -4.07 22.56 13.21
CA GLY A 30 -4.50 23.90 12.83
C GLY A 30 -3.35 24.92 12.94
N LEU A 31 -2.18 24.58 12.41
CA LEU A 31 -0.98 25.43 12.43
C LEU A 31 -1.29 26.81 11.82
N THR A 32 -1.13 27.85 12.60
CA THR A 32 -1.31 29.23 12.13
C THR A 32 0.00 29.76 11.49
N GLU A 33 -0.10 30.86 10.73
CA GLU A 33 1.07 31.52 10.15
C GLU A 33 2.05 31.97 11.24
N ILE A 34 1.54 32.49 12.36
CA ILE A 34 2.37 32.92 13.50
C ILE A 34 3.06 31.70 14.12
N ASP A 35 2.35 30.61 14.34
CA ASP A 35 2.94 29.37 14.88
C ASP A 35 4.02 28.82 13.94
N ALA A 36 3.81 28.92 12.63
CA ALA A 36 4.78 28.45 11.63
C ALA A 36 6.08 29.30 11.64
N VAL A 37 5.98 30.61 11.86
CA VAL A 37 7.14 31.51 11.86
C VAL A 37 7.87 31.50 13.20
N MET A 38 7.12 31.47 14.32
CA MET A 38 7.71 31.60 15.65
C MET A 38 8.09 30.26 16.29
N GLY A 39 7.52 29.18 15.78
CA GLY A 39 7.51 27.88 16.44
C GLY A 39 6.51 27.84 17.62
N ASN A 40 5.71 26.81 17.72
CA ASN A 40 4.77 26.64 18.85
C ASN A 40 4.61 25.15 19.20
N ASP A 41 5.71 24.49 19.46
CA ASP A 41 5.75 23.09 19.83
C ASP A 41 4.98 22.81 21.12
N GLU A 42 4.97 23.76 22.08
CA GLU A 42 4.27 23.61 23.36
C GLU A 42 2.76 23.50 23.16
N LYS A 43 2.17 24.32 22.29
CA LYS A 43 0.75 24.24 21.96
C LYS A 43 0.43 22.91 21.30
N PHE A 44 1.22 22.52 20.29
CA PHE A 44 1.04 21.24 19.58
C PHE A 44 1.08 20.04 20.53
N LEU A 45 2.07 20.00 21.45
CA LEU A 45 2.17 18.96 22.47
C LEU A 45 1.00 18.99 23.47
N SER A 46 0.55 20.20 23.86
CA SER A 46 -0.59 20.36 24.78
C SER A 46 -1.88 19.83 24.18
N ASP A 47 -2.18 20.18 22.92
CA ASP A 47 -3.37 19.74 22.21
C ASP A 47 -3.41 18.21 22.06
N ILE A 48 -2.27 17.59 21.72
CA ILE A 48 -2.16 16.12 21.64
C ILE A 48 -2.36 15.47 23.00
N LYS A 49 -1.79 16.02 24.06
CA LYS A 49 -1.96 15.49 25.42
C LYS A 49 -3.44 15.57 25.91
N GLU A 50 -4.15 16.63 25.53
CA GLU A 50 -5.57 16.76 25.80
C GLU A 50 -6.37 15.68 25.08
N ALA A 51 -6.15 15.53 23.77
CA ALA A 51 -6.76 14.47 22.98
C ALA A 51 -6.42 13.06 23.52
N ALA A 52 -5.18 12.83 23.93
CA ALA A 52 -4.77 11.55 24.48
C ALA A 52 -5.46 11.21 25.82
N ARG A 53 -5.74 12.21 26.66
CA ARG A 53 -6.50 12.03 27.91
C ARG A 53 -7.97 11.71 27.65
N GLU A 54 -8.56 12.27 26.60
CA GLU A 54 -9.96 12.06 26.24
C GLU A 54 -10.18 10.71 25.54
N PHE A 55 -9.33 10.36 24.58
CA PHE A 55 -9.54 9.22 23.68
C PHE A 55 -8.75 7.96 24.05
N HIS A 56 -7.81 8.05 24.99
CA HIS A 56 -6.99 6.91 25.45
C HIS A 56 -6.42 6.03 24.30
N PRO A 57 -5.67 6.61 23.34
CA PRO A 57 -5.18 5.86 22.20
C PRO A 57 -4.11 4.85 22.63
N LYS A 58 -3.98 3.75 21.87
CA LYS A 58 -2.94 2.74 22.09
C LYS A 58 -1.55 3.21 21.68
N PHE A 59 -1.48 4.16 20.76
CA PHE A 59 -0.25 4.84 20.35
C PHE A 59 -0.57 6.22 19.76
N ILE A 60 0.46 7.04 19.63
CA ILE A 60 0.41 8.35 18.98
C ILE A 60 1.41 8.38 17.83
N ALA A 61 0.94 8.62 16.61
CA ALA A 61 1.80 8.79 15.43
C ALA A 61 1.77 10.26 15.00
N LEU A 62 2.95 10.89 14.92
CA LEU A 62 3.09 12.27 14.44
C LEU A 62 3.44 12.26 12.96
N ALA A 63 2.57 12.83 12.15
CA ALA A 63 2.80 13.00 10.72
C ALA A 63 2.90 14.48 10.36
N GLY A 64 3.82 14.83 9.45
CA GLY A 64 4.03 16.19 8.96
C GLY A 64 3.41 16.42 7.58
N SER A 65 3.19 17.70 7.28
CA SER A 65 2.85 18.23 5.97
C SER A 65 4.01 19.08 5.43
N PRO A 66 3.92 19.66 4.21
CA PRO A 66 5.03 20.46 3.65
C PRO A 66 5.49 21.60 4.53
N ILE A 67 4.60 22.34 5.20
CA ILE A 67 4.97 23.51 6.00
C ILE A 67 5.82 23.15 7.22
N PRO A 68 5.41 22.24 8.12
CA PRO A 68 6.27 21.80 9.21
C PRO A 68 7.59 21.17 8.75
N PHE A 69 7.59 20.49 7.62
CA PHE A 69 8.82 19.96 7.04
C PHE A 69 9.78 21.08 6.62
N MET A 70 9.29 22.11 5.93
CA MET A 70 10.10 23.28 5.52
C MET A 70 10.61 24.08 6.72
N ASN A 71 9.83 24.14 7.80
CA ASN A 71 10.22 24.79 9.04
C ASN A 71 11.22 23.99 9.89
N GLY A 72 11.50 22.75 9.51
CA GLY A 72 12.44 21.88 10.23
C GLY A 72 11.90 21.38 11.57
N THR A 73 10.59 21.17 11.70
CA THR A 73 9.97 20.60 12.90
C THR A 73 10.57 19.23 13.24
N ASP A 74 11.10 19.07 14.44
CA ASP A 74 11.71 17.83 14.91
C ASP A 74 10.65 16.86 15.48
N PHE A 75 9.91 16.20 14.60
CA PHE A 75 8.89 15.22 15.00
C PHE A 75 9.43 14.06 15.85
N PRO A 76 10.63 13.50 15.61
CA PRO A 76 11.22 12.50 16.50
C PRO A 76 11.40 12.99 17.92
N ALA A 77 11.88 14.22 18.13
CA ALA A 77 12.02 14.81 19.45
C ALA A 77 10.66 15.02 20.13
N LEU A 78 9.69 15.57 19.41
CA LEU A 78 8.32 15.78 19.89
C LEU A 78 7.64 14.47 20.27
N ALA A 79 7.77 13.43 19.47
CA ALA A 79 7.23 12.10 19.79
C ALA A 79 7.84 11.53 21.06
N LYS A 80 9.15 11.70 21.27
CA LYS A 80 9.81 11.25 22.51
C LYS A 80 9.31 12.01 23.75
N VAL A 81 9.08 13.31 23.63
CA VAL A 81 8.50 14.11 24.72
C VAL A 81 7.08 13.61 25.05
N LEU A 82 6.25 13.39 24.04
CA LEU A 82 4.90 12.85 24.25
C LEU A 82 4.92 11.48 24.92
N GLU A 83 5.79 10.58 24.49
CA GLU A 83 5.91 9.25 25.08
C GLU A 83 6.30 9.32 26.58
N ILE A 84 7.23 10.20 26.94
CA ILE A 84 7.65 10.41 28.34
C ILE A 84 6.51 11.01 29.17
N GLU A 85 5.81 12.01 28.64
CA GLU A 85 4.82 12.75 29.42
C GLU A 85 3.46 12.04 29.51
N THR A 86 3.10 11.25 28.50
CA THR A 86 1.80 10.54 28.46
C THR A 86 1.88 9.08 28.87
N GLY A 87 3.07 8.46 28.77
CA GLY A 87 3.25 7.03 28.91
C GLY A 87 2.69 6.21 27.73
N ILE A 88 2.22 6.87 26.67
CA ILE A 88 1.66 6.24 25.48
C ILE A 88 2.76 6.11 24.43
N PRO A 89 2.98 4.92 23.82
CA PRO A 89 3.94 4.75 22.74
C PRO A 89 3.75 5.79 21.66
N SER A 90 4.77 6.61 21.39
CA SER A 90 4.68 7.72 20.45
C SER A 90 5.83 7.68 19.46
N PHE A 91 5.55 7.95 18.17
CA PHE A 91 6.56 7.93 17.13
C PHE A 91 6.27 8.92 16.00
N ALA A 92 7.31 9.31 15.28
CA ALA A 92 7.21 10.13 14.10
C ALA A 92 7.02 9.25 12.86
N VAL A 93 6.15 9.70 11.96
CA VAL A 93 6.06 9.23 10.59
C VAL A 93 6.56 10.40 9.71
N PRO A 94 7.78 10.33 9.16
CA PRO A 94 8.42 11.48 8.52
C PRO A 94 7.84 11.78 7.13
N THR A 95 6.53 12.04 7.09
CA THR A 95 5.82 12.52 5.90
C THR A 95 6.08 14.00 5.68
N ASN A 96 6.10 14.42 4.42
CA ASN A 96 6.34 15.81 4.03
C ASN A 96 5.36 16.32 2.96
N GLY A 97 4.42 15.47 2.51
CA GLY A 97 3.45 15.81 1.47
C GLY A 97 4.03 15.94 0.05
N MET A 98 5.31 15.55 -0.16
CA MET A 98 6.00 15.63 -1.46
C MET A 98 6.14 14.27 -2.16
N HIS A 99 5.66 13.21 -1.53
CA HIS A 99 5.71 11.84 -2.03
C HIS A 99 4.32 11.28 -2.21
N ASP A 100 4.23 10.19 -2.96
CA ASP A 100 2.96 9.49 -3.14
C ASP A 100 2.51 8.73 -1.86
N TYR A 101 1.30 8.15 -1.92
CA TYR A 101 0.71 7.44 -0.78
C TYR A 101 1.47 6.16 -0.42
N VAL A 102 2.14 5.51 -1.39
CA VAL A 102 2.93 4.29 -1.15
C VAL A 102 4.09 4.60 -0.23
N TYR A 103 4.78 5.72 -0.46
CA TYR A 103 5.84 6.18 0.41
C TYR A 103 5.32 6.46 1.83
N GLY A 104 4.27 7.30 1.96
CA GLY A 104 3.75 7.70 3.26
C GLY A 104 3.20 6.53 4.10
N ALA A 105 2.36 5.69 3.51
CA ALA A 105 1.82 4.51 4.18
C ALA A 105 2.91 3.46 4.45
N GLY A 106 3.87 3.31 3.53
CA GLY A 106 4.99 2.38 3.67
C GLY A 106 5.86 2.68 4.88
N ILE A 107 6.24 3.96 5.11
CA ILE A 107 7.02 4.35 6.30
C ILE A 107 6.22 4.20 7.59
N ALA A 108 4.90 4.45 7.55
CA ALA A 108 4.05 4.23 8.72
C ALA A 108 4.02 2.74 9.12
N PHE A 109 3.87 1.84 8.16
CA PHE A 109 3.92 0.40 8.42
C PHE A 109 5.30 -0.09 8.87
N GLU A 110 6.36 0.47 8.33
CA GLU A 110 7.72 0.19 8.77
C GLU A 110 7.90 0.54 10.25
N GLU A 111 7.46 1.72 10.69
CA GLU A 111 7.53 2.14 12.08
C GLU A 111 6.66 1.27 13.01
N ILE A 112 5.47 0.88 12.56
CA ILE A 112 4.62 -0.08 13.29
C ILE A 112 5.35 -1.43 13.44
N ALA A 113 5.95 -1.95 12.37
CA ALA A 113 6.70 -3.22 12.40
C ALA A 113 7.87 -3.17 13.37
N LYS A 114 8.64 -2.08 13.38
CA LYS A 114 9.79 -1.89 14.27
C LYS A 114 9.38 -1.79 15.75
N ARG A 115 8.32 -1.06 16.03
CA ARG A 115 7.91 -0.76 17.41
C ARG A 115 7.06 -1.83 18.04
N PHE A 116 6.05 -2.32 17.36
CA PHE A 116 5.01 -3.14 17.97
C PHE A 116 5.20 -4.64 17.76
N VAL A 117 5.82 -5.07 16.69
CA VAL A 117 6.13 -6.48 16.51
C VAL A 117 7.39 -6.81 17.29
N THR A 118 7.23 -7.21 18.57
CA THR A 118 8.36 -7.28 19.51
C THR A 118 8.96 -8.66 19.68
N GLU A 119 8.18 -9.73 19.47
CA GLU A 119 8.62 -11.08 19.78
C GLU A 119 8.30 -12.08 18.68
N LYS A 120 9.23 -13.00 18.49
CA LYS A 120 9.01 -14.26 17.81
C LYS A 120 8.92 -15.30 18.91
N GLU A 121 7.73 -15.83 19.17
CA GLU A 121 7.60 -16.94 20.11
C GLU A 121 8.50 -18.11 19.65
N ALA A 122 9.10 -18.81 20.62
CA ALA A 122 9.91 -19.98 20.30
C ALA A 122 9.11 -20.93 19.40
N ARG A 123 9.65 -21.27 18.24
CA ARG A 123 9.04 -22.13 17.19
C ARG A 123 8.58 -23.46 17.78
N GLY A 124 7.42 -23.49 18.41
CA GLY A 124 6.89 -24.71 19.01
C GLY A 124 5.44 -25.02 18.68
N ASN A 125 4.62 -24.01 18.44
CA ASN A 125 3.16 -24.17 18.42
C ASN A 125 2.43 -23.55 17.21
N TYR A 126 3.13 -22.89 16.26
CA TYR A 126 2.42 -22.36 15.09
C TYR A 126 2.32 -23.41 14.00
N ALA A 127 1.13 -23.55 13.45
CA ALA A 127 0.89 -24.39 12.30
C ALA A 127 1.83 -24.03 11.15
N LYS A 128 2.28 -25.01 10.38
CA LYS A 128 2.96 -24.77 9.10
C LYS A 128 2.00 -24.04 8.17
N ARG A 129 2.54 -23.19 7.26
CA ARG A 129 1.77 -22.44 6.26
C ARG A 129 0.99 -21.25 6.85
N THR A 130 1.62 -20.50 7.74
CA THR A 130 1.08 -19.23 8.23
C THR A 130 1.66 -18.07 7.44
N VAL A 131 0.81 -17.09 7.05
CA VAL A 131 1.19 -15.94 6.25
C VAL A 131 0.61 -14.65 6.80
N ASN A 132 1.38 -13.55 6.76
CA ASN A 132 0.85 -12.21 6.94
C ASN A 132 0.56 -11.58 5.58
N LEU A 133 -0.56 -10.87 5.47
CA LEU A 133 -0.87 -9.99 4.33
C LEU A 133 -0.41 -8.58 4.64
N LEU A 134 0.56 -8.08 3.89
CA LEU A 134 1.15 -6.76 4.10
C LEU A 134 0.75 -5.82 2.94
N GLY A 135 0.17 -4.67 3.28
CA GLY A 135 -0.21 -3.66 2.31
C GLY A 135 -1.67 -3.74 1.83
N ALA A 136 -2.55 -4.42 2.58
CA ALA A 136 -3.98 -4.49 2.26
C ALA A 136 -4.70 -3.16 2.60
N THR A 137 -4.33 -2.06 1.93
CA THR A 137 -4.87 -0.72 2.20
C THR A 137 -6.20 -0.47 1.52
N PRO A 138 -7.06 0.39 2.07
CA PRO A 138 -8.27 0.84 1.39
C PRO A 138 -7.99 1.53 0.05
N LEU A 139 -6.81 2.17 -0.08
CA LEU A 139 -6.40 2.86 -1.30
C LEU A 139 -6.21 1.90 -2.47
N ASP A 140 -5.65 0.72 -2.21
CA ASP A 140 -5.35 -0.29 -3.24
C ASP A 140 -6.51 -1.26 -3.46
N PHE A 141 -7.17 -1.66 -2.38
CA PHE A 141 -8.17 -2.74 -2.43
C PHE A 141 -9.61 -2.24 -2.26
N GLY A 142 -9.80 -0.96 -1.89
CA GLY A 142 -11.13 -0.38 -1.74
C GLY A 142 -11.93 -1.00 -0.60
N PRO A 143 -13.19 -1.39 -0.81
CA PRO A 143 -14.04 -1.87 0.25
C PRO A 143 -13.58 -3.22 0.82
N PHE A 144 -13.84 -3.43 2.11
CA PHE A 144 -13.44 -4.59 2.90
C PHE A 144 -13.67 -5.98 2.23
N PRO A 145 -14.77 -6.24 1.50
CA PRO A 145 -14.98 -7.53 0.83
C PRO A 145 -13.86 -7.94 -0.14
N ARG A 146 -13.15 -7.00 -0.74
CA ARG A 146 -12.02 -7.33 -1.63
C ARG A 146 -10.83 -7.91 -0.87
N VAL A 147 -10.57 -7.41 0.34
CA VAL A 147 -9.51 -7.97 1.19
C VAL A 147 -9.90 -9.37 1.67
N GLU A 148 -11.16 -9.56 2.04
CA GLU A 148 -11.69 -10.89 2.38
C GLU A 148 -11.59 -11.89 1.22
N GLU A 149 -11.78 -11.42 -0.03
CA GLU A 149 -11.55 -12.26 -1.21
C GLU A 149 -10.09 -12.72 -1.31
N LEU A 150 -9.12 -11.83 -1.10
CA LEU A 150 -7.70 -12.20 -1.11
C LEU A 150 -7.37 -13.24 -0.04
N LYS A 151 -7.89 -13.05 1.18
CA LYS A 151 -7.74 -14.01 2.28
C LYS A 151 -8.32 -15.36 1.91
N ASN A 152 -9.57 -15.39 1.47
CA ASN A 152 -10.27 -16.62 1.05
C ASN A 152 -9.52 -17.37 -0.07
N ASN A 153 -8.89 -16.65 -1.01
CA ASN A 153 -8.14 -17.27 -2.08
C ASN A 153 -6.90 -18.01 -1.56
N LEU A 154 -6.20 -17.44 -0.58
CA LEU A 154 -5.06 -18.11 0.07
C LEU A 154 -5.48 -19.24 1.01
N GLU A 155 -6.56 -19.07 1.76
CA GLU A 155 -7.10 -20.10 2.65
C GLU A 155 -7.53 -21.35 1.88
N LYS A 156 -8.12 -21.19 0.68
CA LYS A 156 -8.42 -22.31 -0.24
C LYS A 156 -7.16 -23.05 -0.70
N CYS A 157 -6.01 -22.38 -0.76
CA CYS A 157 -4.72 -22.99 -1.02
C CYS A 157 -4.06 -23.58 0.25
N GLY A 158 -4.74 -23.54 1.40
CA GLY A 158 -4.28 -24.13 2.66
C GLY A 158 -3.33 -23.26 3.46
N TRP A 159 -3.35 -21.92 3.28
CA TRP A 159 -2.62 -20.97 4.09
C TRP A 159 -3.51 -20.43 5.21
N GLU A 160 -2.96 -20.31 6.40
CA GLU A 160 -3.57 -19.64 7.55
C GLU A 160 -3.11 -18.19 7.59
N ILE A 161 -4.05 -17.24 7.57
CA ILE A 161 -3.73 -15.80 7.66
C ILE A 161 -3.52 -15.45 9.12
N LEU A 162 -2.29 -15.10 9.48
CA LEU A 162 -1.94 -14.73 10.85
C LEU A 162 -2.25 -13.26 11.16
N SER A 163 -2.01 -12.40 10.19
CA SER A 163 -2.36 -10.97 10.28
C SER A 163 -2.60 -10.34 8.91
N THR A 164 -3.44 -9.31 8.89
CA THR A 164 -3.76 -8.49 7.70
C THR A 164 -3.48 -7.02 8.01
N TRP A 165 -2.45 -6.46 7.39
CA TRP A 165 -1.99 -5.11 7.67
C TRP A 165 -2.76 -4.10 6.85
N ALA A 166 -3.41 -3.22 7.55
CA ALA A 166 -4.26 -2.08 7.31
C ALA A 166 -5.77 -2.35 7.37
N MET A 167 -6.26 -3.48 6.94
CA MET A 167 -7.71 -3.73 6.93
C MET A 167 -8.05 -5.05 7.60
N GLY A 168 -8.81 -4.96 8.69
CA GLY A 168 -9.43 -6.10 9.34
C GLY A 168 -8.82 -6.52 10.67
N ASP A 169 -7.58 -6.17 10.97
CA ASP A 169 -6.91 -6.61 12.17
C ASP A 169 -6.69 -5.46 13.18
N SER A 170 -6.64 -5.82 14.45
CA SER A 170 -6.27 -4.93 15.54
C SER A 170 -4.76 -4.82 15.69
N LEU A 171 -4.28 -3.84 16.47
CA LEU A 171 -2.86 -3.73 16.80
C LEU A 171 -2.33 -5.01 17.49
N GLU A 172 -3.15 -5.66 18.31
CA GLU A 172 -2.82 -6.90 19.00
C GLU A 172 -2.57 -8.06 18.03
N ASP A 173 -3.26 -8.08 16.90
CA ASP A 173 -3.04 -9.07 15.85
C ASP A 173 -1.77 -8.76 15.08
N LEU A 174 -1.50 -7.48 14.81
CA LEU A 174 -0.24 -7.06 14.17
C LEU A 174 1.00 -7.41 15.00
N VAL A 175 0.91 -7.33 16.32
CA VAL A 175 2.01 -7.73 17.23
C VAL A 175 2.44 -9.18 17.00
N LYS A 176 1.52 -10.08 16.64
CA LYS A 176 1.78 -11.50 16.37
C LYS A 176 2.48 -11.76 15.03
N SER A 177 2.57 -10.77 14.16
CA SER A 177 3.14 -10.92 12.80
C SER A 177 4.55 -11.50 12.76
N GLY A 178 5.33 -11.35 13.85
CA GLY A 178 6.67 -11.97 13.98
C GLY A 178 6.65 -13.50 13.91
N ASN A 179 5.51 -14.14 14.13
CA ASN A 179 5.35 -15.58 14.20
C ASN A 179 5.00 -16.24 12.86
N ALA A 180 4.65 -15.48 11.83
CA ALA A 180 4.34 -16.02 10.51
C ALA A 180 5.55 -16.75 9.89
N GLU A 181 5.27 -17.79 9.13
CA GLU A 181 6.28 -18.51 8.37
C GLU A 181 6.84 -17.64 7.24
N ILE A 182 5.96 -16.84 6.62
CA ILE A 182 6.30 -15.97 5.48
C ILE A 182 5.38 -14.76 5.43
N ASN A 183 5.82 -13.68 4.79
CA ASN A 183 5.02 -12.50 4.51
C ASN A 183 4.62 -12.46 3.04
N LEU A 184 3.39 -12.07 2.74
CA LEU A 184 2.93 -11.76 1.38
C LEU A 184 2.69 -10.26 1.26
N VAL A 185 3.45 -9.60 0.41
CA VAL A 185 3.30 -8.17 0.07
C VAL A 185 2.27 -8.08 -1.06
N VAL A 186 1.05 -7.67 -0.73
CA VAL A 186 -0.06 -7.63 -1.69
C VAL A 186 -0.15 -6.31 -2.47
N SER A 187 0.48 -5.26 -1.95
CA SER A 187 0.74 -3.97 -2.64
C SER A 187 2.08 -3.40 -2.18
N ALA A 188 2.65 -2.47 -2.94
CA ALA A 188 3.95 -1.85 -2.66
C ALA A 188 4.04 -1.19 -1.28
N VAL A 189 2.90 -0.72 -0.74
CA VAL A 189 2.79 -0.17 0.62
C VAL A 189 3.33 -1.14 1.68
N GLY A 190 3.14 -2.46 1.50
CA GLY A 190 3.59 -3.48 2.44
C GLY A 190 5.09 -3.78 2.42
N LEU A 191 5.81 -3.30 1.40
CA LEU A 191 7.20 -3.72 1.16
C LEU A 191 8.17 -3.29 2.25
N ARG A 192 8.02 -2.07 2.78
CA ARG A 192 8.88 -1.56 3.86
C ARG A 192 8.69 -2.36 5.16
N ALA A 193 7.45 -2.68 5.52
CA ALA A 193 7.15 -3.56 6.64
C ALA A 193 7.73 -4.96 6.45
N ALA A 194 7.61 -5.53 5.25
CA ALA A 194 8.19 -6.85 4.95
C ALA A 194 9.71 -6.88 5.11
N LYS A 195 10.39 -5.82 4.67
CA LYS A 195 11.84 -5.67 4.85
C LYS A 195 12.21 -5.56 6.34
N ALA A 196 11.48 -4.75 7.10
CA ALA A 196 11.68 -4.60 8.55
C ALA A 196 11.45 -5.92 9.32
N LEU A 197 10.40 -6.66 8.99
CA LEU A 197 10.13 -7.97 9.59
C LEU A 197 11.19 -9.02 9.19
N LYS A 198 11.70 -8.95 7.96
CA LYS A 198 12.81 -9.81 7.53
C LYS A 198 14.11 -9.50 8.28
N GLU A 199 14.44 -8.22 8.46
CA GLU A 199 15.61 -7.79 9.21
C GLU A 199 15.50 -8.22 10.69
N LYS A 200 14.35 -7.98 11.31
CA LYS A 200 14.13 -8.22 12.74
C LYS A 200 13.99 -9.71 13.10
N PHE A 201 13.28 -10.48 12.28
CA PHE A 201 12.90 -11.86 12.60
C PHE A 201 13.40 -12.91 11.60
N GLY A 202 14.03 -12.48 10.49
CA GLY A 202 14.43 -13.38 9.40
C GLY A 202 13.25 -13.95 8.61
N THR A 203 12.03 -13.41 8.78
CA THR A 203 10.84 -13.88 8.07
C THR A 203 10.95 -13.53 6.59
N PRO A 204 10.97 -14.51 5.67
CA PRO A 204 11.03 -14.24 4.24
C PRO A 204 9.74 -13.57 3.76
N TYR A 205 9.78 -12.98 2.54
CA TYR A 205 8.58 -12.43 1.92
C TYR A 205 8.52 -12.73 0.42
N VAL A 206 7.29 -12.79 -0.07
CA VAL A 206 6.92 -12.88 -1.49
C VAL A 206 6.11 -11.64 -1.84
N ILE A 207 6.25 -11.15 -3.07
CA ILE A 207 5.54 -9.97 -3.58
C ILE A 207 4.56 -10.43 -4.66
N GLY A 208 3.27 -10.16 -4.46
CA GLY A 208 2.23 -10.47 -5.44
C GLY A 208 0.83 -10.45 -4.84
N THR A 209 -0.16 -10.22 -5.69
CA THR A 209 -1.57 -10.15 -5.30
C THR A 209 -2.25 -11.48 -5.63
N PRO A 210 -2.87 -12.16 -4.66
CA PRO A 210 -3.48 -13.47 -4.86
C PRO A 210 -4.87 -13.36 -5.47
N TYR A 211 -4.97 -12.87 -6.73
CA TYR A 211 -6.20 -12.94 -7.51
C TYR A 211 -6.66 -14.38 -7.64
N LYS A 212 -7.97 -14.62 -7.73
CA LYS A 212 -8.57 -15.95 -7.69
C LYS A 212 -7.87 -16.94 -8.63
N GLU A 213 -7.68 -16.57 -9.88
CA GLU A 213 -7.07 -17.40 -10.91
C GLU A 213 -5.53 -17.47 -10.80
N TYR A 214 -4.94 -16.61 -9.98
CA TYR A 214 -3.49 -16.54 -9.74
C TYR A 214 -3.07 -16.99 -8.32
N ALA A 215 -4.04 -17.35 -7.48
CA ALA A 215 -3.80 -17.68 -6.08
C ALA A 215 -2.96 -18.96 -5.91
N GLU A 216 -3.15 -19.97 -6.75
CA GLU A 216 -2.33 -21.20 -6.73
C GLU A 216 -0.86 -20.89 -7.04
N ARG A 217 -0.60 -20.00 -8.00
CA ARG A 217 0.76 -19.58 -8.33
C ARG A 217 1.42 -18.80 -7.20
N ILE A 218 0.66 -17.93 -6.52
CA ILE A 218 1.13 -17.23 -5.31
C ILE A 218 1.40 -18.24 -4.19
N SER A 219 0.52 -19.23 -3.98
CA SER A 219 0.73 -20.30 -3.00
C SER A 219 2.02 -21.08 -3.27
N GLU A 220 2.25 -21.46 -4.50
CA GLU A 220 3.51 -22.11 -4.92
C GLU A 220 4.73 -21.21 -4.64
N ALA A 221 4.62 -19.92 -4.95
CA ALA A 221 5.68 -18.95 -4.69
C ALA A 221 5.98 -18.79 -3.20
N LEU A 222 4.96 -18.79 -2.35
CA LEU A 222 5.12 -18.77 -0.89
C LEU A 222 5.88 -20.02 -0.40
N GLU A 223 5.53 -21.23 -0.89
CA GLU A 223 6.21 -22.48 -0.53
C GLU A 223 7.67 -22.49 -0.97
N LYS A 224 7.92 -22.08 -2.21
CA LYS A 224 9.27 -22.08 -2.83
C LYS A 224 10.07 -20.82 -2.51
N LYS A 225 9.45 -19.82 -1.85
CA LYS A 225 10.03 -18.51 -1.53
C LYS A 225 10.50 -17.76 -2.77
N ILE A 226 9.72 -17.80 -3.85
CA ILE A 226 9.96 -17.06 -5.08
C ILE A 226 9.64 -15.58 -4.80
N PRO A 227 10.60 -14.65 -4.91
CA PRO A 227 10.42 -13.28 -4.45
C PRO A 227 9.27 -12.54 -5.11
N MET A 228 9.12 -12.65 -6.44
CA MET A 228 8.07 -12.01 -7.22
C MET A 228 7.68 -12.88 -8.42
N PRO A 229 6.75 -13.83 -8.24
CA PRO A 229 6.39 -14.82 -9.27
C PRO A 229 5.89 -14.17 -10.56
N ALA A 230 5.18 -13.06 -10.48
CA ALA A 230 4.66 -12.37 -11.66
C ALA A 230 5.75 -11.90 -12.62
N LEU A 231 6.88 -11.41 -12.12
CA LEU A 231 8.01 -11.03 -12.97
C LEU A 231 8.76 -12.23 -13.55
N GLU A 232 8.83 -13.34 -12.80
CA GLU A 232 9.43 -14.57 -13.31
C GLU A 232 8.61 -15.16 -14.45
N ASP A 233 7.30 -15.30 -14.24
CA ASP A 233 6.36 -15.83 -15.21
C ASP A 233 6.39 -15.01 -16.51
N ARG A 234 6.30 -13.68 -16.43
CA ARG A 234 6.34 -12.79 -17.59
C ARG A 234 7.66 -12.87 -18.37
N LYS A 235 8.79 -13.02 -17.68
CA LYS A 235 10.12 -13.24 -18.33
C LYS A 235 10.23 -14.58 -19.04
N GLU A 236 9.62 -15.63 -18.49
CA GLU A 236 9.61 -16.95 -19.13
C GLU A 236 8.81 -16.93 -20.43
N TRP A 237 7.66 -16.25 -20.42
CA TRP A 237 6.80 -16.15 -21.58
C TRP A 237 7.38 -15.26 -22.67
N GLU A 238 8.10 -14.20 -22.34
CA GLU A 238 8.85 -13.40 -23.33
C GLU A 238 9.88 -14.24 -24.11
N LYS A 239 10.52 -15.20 -23.44
CA LYS A 239 11.53 -16.08 -24.06
C LYS A 239 10.91 -17.20 -24.88
N ASN A 240 9.67 -17.57 -24.58
CA ASN A 240 8.99 -18.68 -25.24
C ASN A 240 8.31 -18.23 -26.52
N THR A 241 9.12 -17.99 -27.57
CA THR A 241 8.64 -17.61 -28.92
C THR A 241 7.85 -18.71 -29.63
N ALA A 242 7.75 -19.91 -29.05
CA ALA A 242 7.05 -21.07 -29.61
C ALA A 242 5.56 -21.15 -29.22
N ILE A 243 5.04 -20.19 -28.45
CA ILE A 243 3.59 -20.11 -28.19
C ILE A 243 2.96 -19.53 -29.48
N GLU A 244 2.44 -20.38 -30.33
CA GLU A 244 1.78 -20.02 -31.59
C GLU A 244 0.47 -19.22 -31.40
N ASP A 245 -0.06 -19.17 -30.17
CA ASP A 245 -1.39 -18.64 -29.84
C ASP A 245 -1.39 -17.23 -29.21
N TRP A 246 -0.26 -16.50 -29.21
CA TRP A 246 -0.25 -15.12 -28.73
C TRP A 246 -1.12 -14.21 -29.60
N LYS A 247 -2.02 -13.47 -28.94
CA LYS A 247 -2.80 -12.44 -29.60
C LYS A 247 -1.91 -11.28 -30.05
N SER A 248 -2.21 -10.70 -31.19
CA SER A 248 -1.40 -9.63 -31.78
C SER A 248 -1.48 -8.30 -31.01
N GLN A 249 -2.57 -8.10 -30.25
CA GLN A 249 -2.82 -6.89 -29.48
C GLN A 249 -2.07 -6.93 -28.14
N ILE A 250 -1.64 -5.76 -27.69
CA ILE A 250 -1.02 -5.56 -26.37
C ILE A 250 -2.05 -4.97 -25.42
N VAL A 251 -2.18 -5.55 -24.23
CA VAL A 251 -2.98 -4.97 -23.14
C VAL A 251 -2.09 -4.07 -22.31
N THR A 252 -2.40 -2.78 -22.29
CA THR A 252 -1.73 -1.79 -21.45
C THR A 252 -2.49 -1.65 -20.15
N LEU A 253 -1.78 -1.86 -19.02
CA LEU A 253 -2.35 -1.75 -17.67
C LEU A 253 -1.75 -0.55 -16.96
N ILE A 254 -2.59 0.28 -16.33
CA ILE A 254 -2.12 1.44 -15.55
C ILE A 254 -2.50 1.23 -14.08
N GLY A 255 -1.51 1.33 -13.17
CA GLY A 255 -1.82 1.22 -11.76
C GLY A 255 -0.63 1.00 -10.83
N GLU A 256 -0.93 0.60 -9.62
CA GLU A 256 0.02 0.29 -8.56
C GLU A 256 0.87 -0.94 -8.96
N PRO A 257 2.20 -0.93 -8.73
CA PRO A 257 3.10 -1.87 -9.40
C PRO A 257 2.85 -3.34 -9.04
N VAL A 258 2.55 -3.69 -7.79
CA VAL A 258 2.39 -5.10 -7.37
C VAL A 258 1.08 -5.69 -7.88
N THR A 259 -0.03 -4.99 -7.66
CA THR A 259 -1.35 -5.43 -8.07
C THR A 259 -1.46 -5.49 -9.60
N THR A 260 -0.87 -4.51 -10.28
CA THR A 260 -0.95 -4.42 -11.74
C THR A 260 -0.03 -5.43 -12.42
N THR A 261 1.18 -5.64 -11.91
CA THR A 261 2.09 -6.67 -12.44
C THR A 261 1.53 -8.09 -12.22
N SER A 262 0.89 -8.33 -11.07
CA SER A 262 0.21 -9.62 -10.82
C SER A 262 -0.96 -9.84 -11.77
N LEU A 263 -1.73 -8.78 -12.08
CA LEU A 263 -2.81 -8.84 -13.06
C LEU A 263 -2.28 -9.04 -14.49
N ALA A 264 -1.17 -8.39 -14.84
CA ALA A 264 -0.51 -8.56 -16.12
C ALA A 264 -0.10 -10.03 -16.34
N ALA A 265 0.56 -10.62 -15.33
CA ALA A 265 0.94 -12.04 -15.38
C ALA A 265 -0.28 -12.97 -15.52
N LEU A 266 -1.38 -12.67 -14.83
CA LEU A 266 -2.64 -13.40 -14.97
C LEU A 266 -3.20 -13.29 -16.40
N ILE A 267 -3.23 -12.08 -16.98
CA ILE A 267 -3.74 -11.85 -18.36
C ILE A 267 -2.89 -12.60 -19.37
N GLU A 268 -1.58 -12.57 -19.23
CA GLU A 268 -0.66 -13.31 -20.10
C GLU A 268 -0.92 -14.81 -20.02
N LYS A 269 -1.07 -15.35 -18.82
CA LYS A 269 -1.28 -16.78 -18.57
C LYS A 269 -2.62 -17.30 -19.10
N GLU A 270 -3.72 -16.61 -18.78
CA GLU A 270 -5.07 -17.11 -19.02
C GLU A 270 -5.63 -16.70 -20.37
N TYR A 271 -5.20 -15.55 -20.90
CA TYR A 271 -5.80 -14.97 -22.12
C TYR A 271 -4.84 -14.87 -23.28
N HIS A 272 -3.54 -15.14 -23.07
CA HIS A 272 -2.48 -15.11 -24.08
C HIS A 272 -2.33 -13.75 -24.79
N TYR A 273 -2.54 -12.64 -24.07
CA TYR A 273 -2.18 -11.31 -24.50
C TYR A 273 -0.79 -10.94 -24.00
N LYS A 274 0.01 -10.26 -24.80
CA LYS A 274 1.17 -9.54 -24.26
C LYS A 274 0.69 -8.36 -23.45
N THR A 275 1.39 -8.04 -22.36
CA THR A 275 1.02 -6.93 -21.50
C THR A 275 2.14 -5.91 -21.37
N LYS A 276 1.76 -4.65 -21.10
CA LYS A 276 2.64 -3.55 -20.75
C LYS A 276 2.06 -2.85 -19.52
N VAL A 277 2.86 -2.71 -18.47
CA VAL A 277 2.46 -1.97 -17.26
C VAL A 277 3.01 -0.55 -17.31
N LEU A 278 2.14 0.42 -17.08
CA LEU A 278 2.50 1.82 -16.86
C LEU A 278 2.23 2.14 -15.40
N CYS A 279 3.27 2.46 -14.64
CA CYS A 279 3.14 2.75 -13.21
C CYS A 279 3.31 4.24 -12.96
N PRO A 280 2.27 4.95 -12.45
CA PRO A 280 2.33 6.37 -12.16
C PRO A 280 2.89 6.70 -10.76
N LEU A 281 3.48 5.73 -10.06
CA LEU A 281 3.95 5.86 -8.69
C LEU A 281 5.48 5.90 -8.60
N GLU A 282 5.98 6.40 -7.47
CA GLU A 282 7.41 6.64 -7.27
C GLU A 282 8.23 5.36 -7.09
N GLU A 283 7.76 4.41 -6.29
CA GLU A 283 8.48 3.17 -5.94
C GLU A 283 8.13 2.05 -6.92
N THR A 284 8.98 1.82 -7.93
CA THR A 284 8.79 0.78 -8.94
C THR A 284 9.96 -0.20 -9.06
N ASP A 285 11.09 0.08 -8.41
CA ASP A 285 12.31 -0.69 -8.56
C ASP A 285 12.14 -2.16 -8.15
N GLY A 286 12.30 -3.06 -9.13
CA GLY A 286 12.13 -4.49 -8.94
C GLY A 286 10.67 -4.96 -8.81
N LEU A 287 9.69 -4.07 -9.05
CA LEU A 287 8.26 -4.36 -8.98
C LEU A 287 7.58 -4.42 -10.35
N ILE A 288 8.22 -3.88 -11.37
CA ILE A 288 7.74 -3.92 -12.78
C ILE A 288 8.79 -4.56 -13.67
N GLY A 289 8.39 -5.08 -14.82
CA GLY A 289 9.27 -5.75 -15.79
C GLY A 289 10.08 -4.78 -16.64
N SER A 290 11.00 -5.32 -17.46
CA SER A 290 11.86 -4.52 -18.34
C SER A 290 11.11 -3.84 -19.49
N GLN A 291 9.96 -4.39 -19.88
CA GLN A 291 9.06 -3.84 -20.90
C GLN A 291 8.08 -2.81 -20.35
N ASP A 292 7.98 -2.71 -19.02
CA ASP A 292 7.08 -1.81 -18.32
C ASP A 292 7.72 -0.42 -18.14
N LEU A 293 6.92 0.59 -17.85
CA LEU A 293 7.40 1.95 -17.69
C LEU A 293 6.90 2.56 -16.36
N LYS A 294 7.78 3.29 -15.70
CA LYS A 294 7.41 4.29 -14.71
C LYS A 294 7.06 5.57 -15.45
N VAL A 295 5.88 6.12 -15.20
CA VAL A 295 5.35 7.29 -15.90
C VAL A 295 4.72 8.22 -14.88
N CYS A 296 5.42 9.27 -14.49
CA CYS A 296 4.99 10.16 -13.39
C CYS A 296 4.28 11.44 -13.87
N GLY A 297 4.34 11.77 -15.17
CA GLY A 297 3.75 12.97 -15.76
C GLY A 297 2.58 12.67 -16.70
N GLU A 298 1.65 13.63 -16.81
CA GLU A 298 0.48 13.52 -17.70
C GLU A 298 0.90 13.41 -19.16
N GLU A 299 1.81 14.28 -19.63
CA GLU A 299 2.34 14.26 -21.00
C GLU A 299 3.07 12.95 -21.32
N GLU A 300 3.83 12.41 -20.38
CA GLU A 300 4.51 11.11 -20.53
C GLU A 300 3.49 9.97 -20.62
N MET A 301 2.39 10.05 -19.86
CA MET A 301 1.32 9.05 -19.89
C MET A 301 0.57 9.09 -21.22
N GLU A 302 0.24 10.28 -21.73
CA GLU A 302 -0.38 10.44 -23.05
C GLU A 302 0.48 9.84 -24.18
N GLU A 303 1.79 10.14 -24.17
CA GLU A 303 2.71 9.58 -25.18
C GLU A 303 2.84 8.05 -25.05
N ALA A 304 2.86 7.52 -23.81
CA ALA A 304 2.93 6.08 -23.56
C ALA A 304 1.66 5.33 -24.01
N LEU A 305 0.52 6.02 -24.09
CA LEU A 305 -0.80 5.49 -24.49
C LEU A 305 -1.15 5.71 -25.94
N LYS A 306 -0.38 6.51 -26.68
CA LYS A 306 -0.70 6.96 -28.04
C LYS A 306 -1.15 5.86 -29.01
N ASP A 307 -0.53 4.68 -28.94
CA ASP A 307 -0.81 3.54 -29.79
C ASP A 307 -1.53 2.40 -29.03
N ALA A 308 -2.06 2.68 -27.83
CA ALA A 308 -2.70 1.66 -27.01
C ALA A 308 -4.03 1.18 -27.64
N GLN A 309 -4.16 -0.13 -27.82
CA GLN A 309 -5.36 -0.75 -28.39
C GLN A 309 -6.32 -1.23 -27.30
N ILE A 310 -5.79 -1.79 -26.24
CA ILE A 310 -6.56 -2.27 -25.07
C ILE A 310 -5.94 -1.65 -23.83
N VAL A 311 -6.75 -0.99 -23.01
CA VAL A 311 -6.32 -0.35 -21.78
C VAL A 311 -7.14 -0.87 -20.60
N VAL A 312 -6.46 -1.27 -19.52
CA VAL A 312 -7.07 -1.63 -18.22
C VAL A 312 -6.58 -0.63 -17.19
N ALA A 313 -7.44 0.28 -16.77
CA ALA A 313 -7.03 1.38 -15.89
C ALA A 313 -8.21 1.95 -15.07
N ASP A 314 -7.86 2.83 -14.13
CA ASP A 314 -8.85 3.70 -13.49
C ASP A 314 -9.52 4.59 -14.55
N PRO A 315 -10.85 4.80 -14.49
CA PRO A 315 -11.57 5.65 -15.44
C PRO A 315 -11.02 7.08 -15.57
N LEU A 316 -10.24 7.56 -14.60
CA LEU A 316 -9.54 8.83 -14.66
C LEU A 316 -8.63 8.95 -15.91
N TYR A 317 -8.06 7.83 -16.37
CA TYR A 317 -7.17 7.80 -17.54
C TYR A 317 -7.90 7.75 -18.88
N ARG A 318 -9.21 7.52 -18.90
CA ARG A 318 -9.95 7.38 -20.14
C ARG A 318 -9.86 8.61 -21.07
N PRO A 319 -9.89 9.87 -20.59
CA PRO A 319 -9.82 11.05 -21.47
C PRO A 319 -8.54 11.16 -22.30
N ILE A 320 -7.44 10.58 -21.83
CA ILE A 320 -6.12 10.62 -22.50
C ILE A 320 -5.83 9.37 -23.34
N CYS A 321 -6.76 8.41 -23.36
CA CYS A 321 -6.64 7.23 -24.22
C CYS A 321 -7.09 7.51 -25.65
N PRO A 322 -6.55 6.80 -26.67
CA PRO A 322 -7.05 6.87 -28.04
C PRO A 322 -8.56 6.60 -28.11
N ALA A 323 -9.27 7.32 -28.99
CA ALA A 323 -10.72 7.18 -29.14
C ALA A 323 -11.17 5.76 -29.51
N GLU A 324 -10.34 5.06 -30.27
CA GLU A 324 -10.60 3.70 -30.79
C GLU A 324 -10.16 2.60 -29.83
N CYS A 325 -9.53 2.93 -28.68
CA CYS A 325 -9.05 1.89 -27.77
C CYS A 325 -10.21 1.23 -27.00
N GLU A 326 -10.10 -0.07 -26.77
CA GLU A 326 -10.94 -0.80 -25.84
C GLU A 326 -10.51 -0.48 -24.42
N PHE A 327 -11.40 0.13 -23.63
CA PHE A 327 -11.09 0.55 -22.27
C PHE A 327 -11.87 -0.28 -21.24
N TYR A 328 -11.14 -0.97 -20.36
CA TYR A 328 -11.67 -1.75 -19.24
C TYR A 328 -11.46 -1.00 -17.93
N GLU A 329 -12.56 -0.62 -17.30
CA GLU A 329 -12.55 0.15 -16.07
C GLU A 329 -12.07 -0.69 -14.87
N ARG A 330 -11.04 -0.22 -14.21
CA ARG A 330 -10.54 -0.73 -12.93
C ARG A 330 -10.37 0.42 -11.95
N ALA A 331 -11.48 0.83 -11.33
CA ALA A 331 -11.46 1.93 -10.37
C ALA A 331 -10.48 1.66 -9.22
N HIS A 332 -9.66 2.66 -8.90
CA HIS A 332 -8.63 2.60 -7.87
C HIS A 332 -8.74 3.83 -6.97
N ILE A 333 -8.94 3.62 -5.66
CA ILE A 333 -9.24 4.70 -4.72
C ILE A 333 -8.11 5.72 -4.61
N ALA A 334 -6.85 5.27 -4.69
CA ALA A 334 -5.72 6.19 -4.63
C ALA A 334 -5.66 7.17 -5.82
N PHE A 335 -6.26 6.84 -6.97
CA PHE A 335 -6.24 7.68 -8.17
C PHE A 335 -7.48 8.56 -8.29
N SER A 336 -8.66 7.99 -8.19
CA SER A 336 -9.93 8.69 -8.44
C SER A 336 -10.86 8.81 -7.22
N GLY A 337 -10.40 8.41 -6.04
CA GLY A 337 -11.24 8.39 -4.86
C GLY A 337 -12.46 7.49 -5.02
N ARG A 338 -13.63 8.00 -4.64
CA ARG A 338 -14.91 7.27 -4.76
C ARG A 338 -15.63 7.48 -6.07
N MET A 339 -15.11 8.35 -6.94
CA MET A 339 -15.83 8.84 -8.11
C MET A 339 -16.37 7.71 -8.99
N PHE A 340 -15.60 6.65 -9.16
CA PHE A 340 -15.94 5.54 -10.05
C PHE A 340 -16.21 4.22 -9.32
N LEU A 341 -16.26 4.24 -7.99
CA LEU A 341 -16.66 3.05 -7.24
C LEU A 341 -18.15 2.81 -7.50
N LYS A 342 -18.45 1.72 -8.20
CA LYS A 342 -19.83 1.25 -8.33
C LYS A 342 -20.24 0.66 -6.97
N ASN A 343 -21.21 1.28 -6.31
CA ASN A 343 -21.87 0.66 -5.16
C ASN A 343 -22.45 -0.69 -5.63
N LYS A 344 -21.84 -1.77 -5.22
CA LYS A 344 -22.42 -3.12 -5.30
C LYS A 344 -22.74 -3.60 -3.92
#